data_b66328b49099d28c771a5cfb0a6d14f5
#
_entry.id   b66328b49099d28c771a5cfb0a6d14f5
#
_cell.length_a   1.000
_cell.length_b   1.000
_cell.length_c   1.000
_cell.angle_alpha   90.00
_cell.angle_beta   90.00
_cell.angle_gamma   90.00
#
_symmetry.space_group_name_H-M   'P 1'
#
loop_
_entity.id
_entity.type
_entity.pdbx_description
1 polymer ?
#
loop_
_entity_poly.entity_id
_entity_poly.type
_entity_poly.pdbx_seq_one_letter_code
_entity_poly.pdbx_strand_id
1 'polypeptide(L)'
;AAYSVEGRTGGYPHFNRTPGMMTPEKLKVMAYYDVVNFSRHISCPTLITWGYNDNTCPPTTSYAVFNTLSCPKEALLTPINEHWTSDATERYLMEWIKQHLK
;
A
#
# COMPACT_ATOMS: atom_id res chain seq x y z
N ALA A 1 -0.91 -2.70 -2.64
CA ALA A 1 -1.02 -2.35 -4.06
C ALA A 1 0.08 -3.01 -4.87
N ALA A 2 -0.24 -3.44 -6.07
CA ALA A 2 0.74 -4.07 -6.96
C ALA A 2 0.91 -3.28 -8.25
N TYR A 3 0.16 -2.22 -8.45
CA TYR A 3 0.04 -1.50 -9.73
C TYR A 3 1.18 -1.89 -10.69
N SER A 4 0.85 -2.64 -11.72
CA SER A 4 1.85 -3.23 -12.59
C SER A 4 2.48 -2.18 -13.49
N VAL A 5 3.71 -1.86 -13.19
CA VAL A 5 4.59 -1.21 -14.14
C VAL A 5 5.56 -2.28 -14.62
N GLU A 6 5.74 -2.39 -15.91
CA GLU A 6 6.65 -3.35 -16.52
C GLU A 6 8.03 -3.31 -15.85
N GLY A 7 8.55 -4.47 -15.46
CA GLY A 7 9.83 -4.60 -14.79
C GLY A 7 9.85 -4.32 -13.28
N ARG A 8 8.73 -3.97 -12.64
CA ARG A 8 8.66 -3.81 -11.17
C ARG A 8 8.14 -5.05 -10.49
N THR A 9 8.79 -5.43 -9.40
CA THR A 9 8.43 -6.57 -8.57
C THR A 9 8.00 -6.10 -7.19
N GLY A 10 7.02 -6.76 -6.61
CA GLY A 10 6.56 -6.51 -5.25
C GLY A 10 5.09 -6.10 -5.15
N GLY A 11 4.62 -5.93 -3.92
CA GLY A 11 3.24 -5.63 -3.63
C GLY A 11 2.28 -6.82 -3.79
N TYR A 12 1.01 -6.58 -3.60
CA TYR A 12 -0.05 -7.58 -3.75
C TYR A 12 -1.10 -7.05 -4.74
N PRO A 13 -1.62 -7.86 -5.67
CA PRO A 13 -1.32 -9.28 -5.95
C PRO A 13 0.12 -9.55 -6.44
N HIS A 14 0.63 -10.76 -6.17
CA HIS A 14 2.05 -11.11 -6.36
C HIS A 14 2.46 -11.54 -7.78
N PHE A 15 1.68 -11.27 -8.77
CA PHE A 15 1.93 -11.74 -10.14
C PHE A 15 3.24 -11.22 -10.74
N ASN A 16 3.68 -10.04 -10.33
CA ASN A 16 4.90 -9.42 -10.86
C ASN A 16 6.20 -10.10 -10.40
N ARG A 17 6.14 -11.03 -9.44
CA ARG A 17 7.33 -11.70 -8.88
C ARG A 17 7.79 -12.91 -9.66
N THR A 18 6.91 -13.45 -10.50
CA THR A 18 7.22 -14.67 -11.26
C THR A 18 7.30 -14.32 -12.74
N PRO A 19 8.47 -14.54 -13.38
CA PRO A 19 8.62 -14.34 -14.81
C PRO A 19 7.56 -15.09 -15.61
N GLY A 20 7.01 -14.47 -16.64
CA GLY A 20 5.96 -15.06 -17.48
C GLY A 20 4.55 -15.12 -16.87
N MET A 21 4.39 -14.69 -15.62
CA MET A 21 3.05 -14.64 -14.99
C MET A 21 2.23 -13.40 -15.41
N MET A 22 2.87 -12.39 -15.96
CA MET A 22 2.21 -11.17 -16.39
C MET A 22 1.74 -11.29 -17.84
N THR A 23 0.51 -11.73 -18.00
CA THR A 23 -0.19 -11.71 -19.30
C THR A 23 -1.23 -10.58 -19.32
N PRO A 24 -1.66 -10.10 -20.51
CA PRO A 24 -2.71 -9.08 -20.61
C PRO A 24 -4.00 -9.46 -19.87
N GLU A 25 -4.36 -10.74 -19.90
CA GLU A 25 -5.56 -11.26 -19.21
C GLU A 25 -5.39 -11.19 -17.69
N LYS A 26 -4.22 -11.59 -17.17
CA LYS A 26 -3.92 -11.52 -15.73
C LYS A 26 -3.87 -10.08 -15.24
N LEU A 27 -3.31 -9.17 -16.02
CA LEU A 27 -3.32 -7.74 -15.72
C LEU A 27 -4.72 -7.18 -15.55
N LYS A 28 -5.64 -7.56 -16.45
CA LYS A 28 -7.05 -7.16 -16.34
C LYS A 28 -7.69 -7.68 -15.06
N VAL A 29 -7.46 -8.96 -14.73
CA VAL A 29 -7.99 -9.56 -13.50
C VAL A 29 -7.36 -8.92 -12.26
N MET A 30 -6.05 -8.67 -12.28
CA MET A 30 -5.33 -8.06 -11.15
C MET A 30 -5.89 -6.69 -10.78
N ALA A 31 -6.37 -5.92 -11.75
CA ALA A 31 -6.96 -4.61 -11.50
C ALA A 31 -8.20 -4.66 -10.58
N TYR A 32 -8.91 -5.79 -10.53
CA TYR A 32 -10.05 -5.99 -9.62
C TYR A 32 -9.63 -6.33 -8.19
N TYR A 33 -8.37 -6.64 -7.96
CA TYR A 33 -7.84 -7.02 -6.65
C TYR A 33 -6.82 -6.00 -6.11
N ASP A 34 -6.32 -5.13 -6.96
CA ASP A 34 -5.33 -4.14 -6.52
C ASP A 34 -5.99 -3.00 -5.77
N VAL A 35 -5.60 -2.85 -4.50
CA VAL A 35 -6.14 -1.84 -3.59
C VAL A 35 -6.00 -0.40 -4.11
N VAL A 36 -5.03 -0.12 -4.98
CA VAL A 36 -4.87 1.21 -5.57
C VAL A 36 -6.12 1.66 -6.34
N ASN A 37 -6.84 0.71 -6.95
CA ASN A 37 -8.06 1.01 -7.68
C ASN A 37 -9.26 1.28 -6.76
N PHE A 38 -9.22 0.78 -5.52
CA PHE A 38 -10.27 1.00 -4.52
C PHE A 38 -9.99 2.24 -3.68
N SER A 39 -8.74 2.62 -3.49
CA SER A 39 -8.35 3.73 -2.62
C SER A 39 -9.00 5.06 -3.00
N ARG A 40 -9.29 5.28 -4.28
CA ARG A 40 -10.00 6.48 -4.76
C ARG A 40 -11.44 6.62 -4.23
N HIS A 41 -12.03 5.54 -3.75
CA HIS A 41 -13.39 5.51 -3.21
C HIS A 41 -13.44 5.61 -1.68
N ILE A 42 -12.28 5.68 -1.03
CA ILE A 42 -12.20 5.88 0.43
C ILE A 42 -12.51 7.34 0.73
N SER A 43 -13.50 7.56 1.61
CA SER A 43 -13.95 8.89 2.03
C SER A 43 -13.64 9.22 3.48
N CYS A 44 -13.34 8.21 4.31
CA CYS A 44 -13.00 8.41 5.72
C CYS A 44 -11.54 8.88 5.89
N PRO A 45 -11.19 9.56 7.00
CA PRO A 45 -9.81 9.85 7.34
C PRO A 45 -8.97 8.58 7.31
N THR A 46 -7.79 8.65 6.70
CA THR A 46 -6.96 7.47 6.44
C THR A 46 -5.52 7.73 6.85
N LEU A 47 -4.96 6.84 7.65
CA LEU A 47 -3.54 6.80 7.98
C LEU A 47 -2.91 5.60 7.28
N ILE A 48 -1.80 5.81 6.57
CA ILE A 48 -1.01 4.74 5.97
C ILE A 48 0.40 4.78 6.56
N THR A 49 0.93 3.61 6.90
CA THR A 49 2.32 3.45 7.32
C THR A 49 3.06 2.48 6.41
N TRP A 50 4.34 2.75 6.17
CA TRP A 50 5.23 1.83 5.45
C TRP A 50 6.69 2.09 5.79
N GLY A 51 7.52 1.03 5.63
CA GLY A 51 8.96 1.11 5.76
C GLY A 51 9.65 1.37 4.42
N TYR A 52 10.73 2.14 4.43
CA TYR A 52 11.49 2.39 3.20
C TYR A 52 12.29 1.17 2.72
N ASN A 53 12.62 0.24 3.62
CA ASN A 53 13.34 -0.99 3.29
C ASN A 53 12.41 -2.17 2.99
N ASP A 54 11.10 -1.92 2.80
CA ASP A 54 10.13 -2.97 2.50
C ASP A 54 10.32 -3.50 1.07
N ASN A 55 10.83 -4.74 0.97
CA ASN A 55 11.00 -5.46 -0.28
C ASN A 55 9.77 -6.30 -0.65
N THR A 56 8.85 -6.49 0.29
CA THR A 56 7.60 -7.23 0.05
C THR A 56 6.55 -6.33 -0.58
N CYS A 57 6.33 -5.16 0.02
CA CYS A 57 5.51 -4.10 -0.53
C CYS A 57 6.36 -2.82 -0.68
N PRO A 58 7.11 -2.69 -1.76
CA PRO A 58 8.02 -1.56 -1.93
C PRO A 58 7.33 -0.21 -1.72
N PRO A 59 8.03 0.80 -1.19
CA PRO A 59 7.47 2.12 -0.90
C PRO A 59 6.68 2.72 -2.08
N THR A 60 7.10 2.45 -3.31
CA THR A 60 6.40 2.91 -4.52
C THR A 60 4.95 2.44 -4.58
N THR A 61 4.64 1.25 -4.07
CA THR A 61 3.26 0.71 -4.03
C THR A 61 2.42 1.42 -2.98
N SER A 62 3.01 1.78 -1.85
CA SER A 62 2.36 2.53 -0.78
C SER A 62 2.11 3.99 -1.18
N TYR A 63 3.07 4.62 -1.83
CA TYR A 63 2.88 5.95 -2.42
C TYR A 63 1.80 5.97 -3.48
N ALA A 64 1.67 4.93 -4.31
CA ALA A 64 0.61 4.83 -5.29
C ALA A 64 -0.77 4.88 -4.65
N VAL A 65 -0.97 4.12 -3.56
CA VAL A 65 -2.22 4.16 -2.78
C VAL A 65 -2.42 5.54 -2.15
N PHE A 66 -1.40 6.04 -1.43
CA PHE A 66 -1.48 7.32 -0.75
C PHE A 66 -1.85 8.46 -1.70
N ASN A 67 -1.23 8.52 -2.87
CA ASN A 67 -1.49 9.57 -3.86
C ASN A 67 -2.90 9.46 -4.47
N THR A 68 -3.48 8.26 -4.50
CA THR A 68 -4.82 8.03 -5.06
C THR A 68 -5.95 8.39 -4.08
N LEU A 69 -5.66 8.43 -2.77
CA LEU A 69 -6.63 8.85 -1.76
C LEU A 69 -7.02 10.31 -1.96
N SER A 70 -8.32 10.58 -1.98
CA SER A 70 -8.91 11.94 -2.04
C SER A 70 -9.44 12.43 -0.69
N CYS A 71 -9.49 11.56 0.31
CA CYS A 71 -9.91 11.87 1.68
C CYS A 71 -8.80 12.57 2.50
N PRO A 72 -9.10 13.11 3.69
CA PRO A 72 -8.07 13.49 4.66
C PRO A 72 -7.14 12.33 4.93
N LYS A 73 -5.83 12.55 4.77
CA LYS A 73 -4.86 11.46 4.82
C LYS A 73 -3.56 11.87 5.51
N GLU A 74 -2.97 10.92 6.20
CA GLU A 74 -1.66 11.02 6.83
C GLU A 74 -0.78 9.87 6.41
N ALA A 75 0.53 10.08 6.40
CA ALA A 75 1.53 9.06 6.17
C ALA A 75 2.50 9.00 7.36
N LEU A 76 2.68 7.82 7.92
CA LEU A 76 3.72 7.54 8.92
C LEU A 76 4.82 6.70 8.27
N LEU A 77 5.94 7.33 8.02
CA LEU A 77 7.09 6.71 7.35
C LEU A 77 8.09 6.21 8.39
N THR A 78 8.54 4.97 8.23
CA THR A 78 9.56 4.36 9.09
C THR A 78 10.80 4.03 8.24
N PRO A 79 11.83 4.93 8.21
CA PRO A 79 12.93 4.84 7.25
C PRO A 79 13.73 3.53 7.31
N ILE A 80 13.85 2.91 8.47
CA ILE A 80 14.67 1.70 8.67
C ILE A 80 13.87 0.41 8.65
N ASN A 81 12.53 0.48 8.67
CA ASN A 81 11.69 -0.72 8.74
C ASN A 81 11.54 -1.35 7.36
N GLU A 82 11.41 -2.66 7.39
CA GLU A 82 10.99 -3.50 6.27
C GLU A 82 9.47 -3.67 6.28
N HIS A 83 8.98 -4.89 6.05
CA HIS A 83 7.55 -5.24 6.04
C HIS A 83 6.98 -5.51 7.46
N TRP A 84 7.45 -4.79 8.44
CA TRP A 84 7.02 -4.93 9.84
C TRP A 84 6.88 -3.55 10.50
N THR A 85 6.06 -3.48 11.53
CA THR A 85 5.85 -2.28 12.34
C THR A 85 6.58 -2.40 13.66
N SER A 86 7.08 -1.28 14.18
CA SER A 86 7.64 -1.19 15.53
C SER A 86 6.54 -0.94 16.55
N ASP A 87 6.82 -1.23 17.83
CA ASP A 87 5.90 -0.92 18.93
C ASP A 87 5.53 0.58 18.97
N ALA A 88 6.44 1.45 18.57
CA ALA A 88 6.18 2.89 18.47
C ALA A 88 5.15 3.20 17.39
N THR A 89 5.27 2.55 16.22
CA THR A 89 4.32 2.66 15.13
C THR A 89 2.95 2.14 15.54
N GLU A 90 2.90 0.98 16.19
CA GLU A 90 1.65 0.38 16.68
C GLU A 90 0.93 1.31 17.67
N ARG A 91 1.68 1.87 18.63
CA ARG A 91 1.11 2.84 19.60
C ARG A 91 0.56 4.07 18.88
N TYR A 92 1.29 4.61 17.91
CA TYR A 92 0.83 5.76 17.14
C TYR A 92 -0.46 5.45 16.38
N LEU A 93 -0.53 4.30 15.71
CA LEU A 93 -1.72 3.85 15.00
C LEU A 93 -2.93 3.74 15.94
N MET A 94 -2.75 3.17 17.12
CA MET A 94 -3.82 3.02 18.09
C MET A 94 -4.32 4.36 18.64
N GLU A 95 -3.43 5.31 18.91
CA GLU A 95 -3.82 6.65 19.35
C GLU A 95 -4.54 7.41 18.24
N TRP A 96 -4.05 7.31 17.01
CA TRP A 96 -4.69 7.93 15.85
C TRP A 96 -6.12 7.39 15.65
N ILE A 97 -6.31 6.08 15.76
CA ILE A 97 -7.63 5.43 15.67
C ILE A 97 -8.55 5.99 16.75
N LYS A 98 -8.11 6.04 18.01
CA LYS A 98 -8.92 6.57 19.12
C LYS A 98 -9.38 8.00 18.89
N GLN A 99 -8.51 8.85 18.33
CA GLN A 99 -8.84 10.25 18.02
C GLN A 99 -9.89 10.38 16.92
N HIS A 100 -9.98 9.41 16.01
CA HIS A 100 -10.88 9.44 14.85
C HIS A 100 -12.13 8.57 15.01
N LEU A 101 -12.20 7.73 16.04
CA LEU A 101 -13.43 7.02 16.41
C LEU A 101 -14.40 8.00 17.09
N LYS A 102 -15.55 8.10 16.49
CA LYS A 102 -16.67 8.88 17.04
C LYS A 102 -17.72 7.96 17.62
#